data_adec048365d67389df52ad51cec49886
#
_entry.id   adec048365d67389df52ad51cec49886
#
_cell.length_a   1.000
_cell.length_b   1.000
_cell.length_c   1.000
_cell.angle_alpha   90.00
_cell.angle_beta   90.00
_cell.angle_gamma   90.00
#
_symmetry.space_group_name_H-M   'P 1'
#
loop_
_entity.id
_entity.type
_entity.pdbx_description
1 polymer ?
#
loop_
_entity_poly.entity_id
_entity_poly.type
_entity_poly.pdbx_seq_one_letter_code
_entity_poly.pdbx_strand_id
1 'polypeptide(L)'
;MANGRPFGEARHRWFQSDLGRFETGSFRAGICGQDIRNCRRPLTSQYDFIVCGSGSSGSVVARRPAENPNVGVLLLEASGSDEAPIVTEAARWVENLGTKRDWKFVGQPNPHLKGHSMPLSMGKVLGGGSSINGLGWARGRKNAWDFFASESGETARNYASVLNIYRRMEDWLGASDATRRGTGGLVFVQSPPDPNPIAPAMVEGARSIGMPIFDSNNGRLMEDGGGASVMDVRVRDGKRLSVFRTYVFPYMDRPNLTVVTHALVTKLTLEGKRAIGVEIAFDGKIQRITAGLEVILSLGAMHTPKVLILSRIGDQAKLRRLGIPVVQRLPGVGQNGAPTKTHTLNMLHRLIDGKPIEPLAVKSPRLRTY
;
A
#
# COMPACT_ATOMS: atom_id res chain seq x y z
N MET A 1 -14.86 -33.56 28.33
CA MET A 1 -15.02 -32.13 28.61
C MET A 1 -13.68 -31.47 28.28
N ALA A 2 -13.51 -30.93 27.08
CA ALA A 2 -12.27 -30.28 26.62
C ALA A 2 -12.53 -28.79 26.59
N ASN A 3 -11.80 -28.04 27.43
CA ASN A 3 -11.88 -26.59 27.54
C ASN A 3 -11.34 -25.92 26.27
N GLY A 4 -12.24 -25.41 25.44
CA GLY A 4 -11.92 -24.52 24.34
C GLY A 4 -11.52 -23.14 24.88
N ARG A 5 -10.28 -22.72 24.68
CA ARG A 5 -9.87 -21.34 24.88
C ARG A 5 -10.29 -20.50 23.67
N PRO A 6 -10.81 -19.29 23.87
CA PRO A 6 -11.25 -18.45 22.74
C PRO A 6 -10.04 -17.95 21.94
N PHE A 7 -10.11 -18.12 20.63
CA PHE A 7 -9.10 -17.79 19.62
C PHE A 7 -8.77 -16.27 19.48
N GLY A 8 -9.42 -15.40 20.26
CA GLY A 8 -9.28 -13.95 20.19
C GLY A 8 -8.04 -13.36 20.84
N GLU A 9 -7.55 -13.95 21.93
CA GLU A 9 -6.48 -13.36 22.73
C GLU A 9 -5.06 -13.57 22.18
N ALA A 10 -4.83 -14.57 21.34
CA ALA A 10 -3.51 -14.83 20.77
C ALA A 10 -3.12 -13.78 19.71
N ARG A 11 -4.08 -13.16 19.02
CA ARG A 11 -3.82 -12.17 17.97
C ARG A 11 -3.29 -10.82 18.48
N HIS A 12 -3.67 -10.41 19.69
CA HIS A 12 -3.21 -9.14 20.27
C HIS A 12 -1.81 -9.19 20.89
N ARG A 13 -1.31 -10.35 21.29
CA ARG A 13 0.01 -10.46 21.95
C ARG A 13 1.20 -10.36 21.01
N TRP A 14 1.06 -10.72 19.75
CA TRP A 14 2.16 -10.66 18.75
C TRP A 14 2.52 -9.25 18.31
N PHE A 15 1.62 -8.29 18.48
CA PHE A 15 1.87 -6.89 18.14
C PHE A 15 2.33 -6.01 19.31
N GLN A 16 2.28 -6.53 20.54
CA GLN A 16 2.59 -5.74 21.74
C GLN A 16 3.85 -6.15 22.50
N SER A 17 4.42 -7.34 22.30
CA SER A 17 5.64 -7.78 22.97
C SER A 17 6.85 -7.59 22.06
N ASP A 18 7.83 -6.88 22.56
CA ASP A 18 9.15 -6.53 22.01
C ASP A 18 9.24 -5.23 21.21
N LEU A 19 8.99 -4.13 21.91
CA LEU A 19 9.57 -2.82 21.60
C LEU A 19 11.03 -2.77 22.13
N GLY A 20 11.80 -3.82 21.87
CA GLY A 20 13.24 -3.86 22.09
C GLY A 20 13.96 -2.94 21.11
N ARG A 21 14.89 -2.18 21.65
CA ARG A 21 15.77 -1.18 21.02
C ARG A 21 16.09 -1.52 19.56
N PHE A 22 15.66 -0.65 18.66
CA PHE A 22 16.20 -0.62 17.31
C PHE A 22 17.66 -0.20 17.38
N GLU A 23 18.58 -1.14 17.11
CA GLU A 23 19.95 -0.75 16.77
C GLU A 23 19.87 0.08 15.48
N THR A 24 20.23 1.34 15.57
CA THR A 24 20.41 2.25 14.44
C THR A 24 21.64 1.78 13.65
N GLY A 25 21.44 0.73 12.85
CA GLY A 25 22.43 0.34 11.86
C GLY A 25 22.57 1.48 10.87
N SER A 26 23.71 2.15 10.90
CA SER A 26 24.07 3.17 9.93
C SER A 26 23.80 2.64 8.52
N PHE A 27 22.94 3.33 7.79
CA PHE A 27 22.64 3.04 6.39
C PHE A 27 23.93 3.27 5.58
N ARG A 28 24.75 2.22 5.44
CA ARG A 28 25.93 2.30 4.57
C ARG A 28 25.45 2.43 3.14
N ALA A 29 25.85 3.50 2.49
CA ALA A 29 25.64 3.80 1.05
C ALA A 29 26.38 2.79 0.13
N GLY A 30 26.29 1.48 0.41
CA GLY A 30 27.02 0.42 -0.24
C GLY A 30 26.19 -0.70 -0.85
N ILE A 31 24.85 -0.63 -0.79
CA ILE A 31 24.00 -1.76 -1.22
C ILE A 31 23.46 -1.53 -2.65
N CYS A 32 24.28 -1.08 -3.56
CA CYS A 32 23.93 -0.94 -4.97
C CYS A 32 24.41 -2.12 -5.86
N GLY A 33 24.77 -3.26 -5.29
CA GLY A 33 25.43 -4.33 -6.02
C GLY A 33 24.86 -5.75 -5.86
N GLN A 34 23.81 -5.97 -5.08
CA GLN A 34 23.23 -7.31 -4.98
C GLN A 34 22.21 -7.54 -6.10
N ASP A 35 22.56 -8.44 -7.02
CA ASP A 35 21.68 -8.89 -8.10
C ASP A 35 20.51 -9.70 -7.52
N ILE A 36 19.30 -9.15 -7.59
CA ILE A 36 18.07 -9.84 -7.16
C ILE A 36 17.93 -11.23 -7.85
N ARG A 37 18.56 -11.42 -9.01
CA ARG A 37 18.56 -12.70 -9.74
C ARG A 37 19.28 -13.82 -8.99
N ASN A 38 20.22 -13.51 -8.09
CA ASN A 38 21.01 -14.50 -7.34
C ASN A 38 20.40 -14.87 -5.99
N CYS A 39 19.34 -14.20 -5.53
CA CYS A 39 18.66 -14.50 -4.27
C CYS A 39 17.51 -15.52 -4.41
N ARG A 40 17.46 -16.28 -5.50
CA ARG A 40 16.42 -17.30 -5.69
C ARG A 40 16.67 -18.50 -4.80
N ARG A 41 16.01 -18.55 -3.67
CA ARG A 41 15.89 -19.78 -2.89
C ARG A 41 14.90 -20.72 -3.55
N PRO A 42 15.13 -22.05 -3.48
CA PRO A 42 14.15 -23.00 -3.98
C PRO A 42 12.82 -22.81 -3.25
N LEU A 43 11.74 -22.78 -4.03
CA LEU A 43 10.40 -22.72 -3.50
C LEU A 43 10.08 -24.04 -2.79
N THR A 44 9.73 -23.96 -1.50
CA THR A 44 9.26 -25.12 -0.74
C THR A 44 7.74 -25.22 -0.76
N SER A 45 7.19 -26.36 -0.41
CA SER A 45 5.74 -26.60 -0.40
C SER A 45 5.05 -26.03 0.83
N GLN A 46 5.82 -25.55 1.83
CA GLN A 46 5.27 -25.07 3.12
C GLN A 46 6.07 -23.91 3.68
N TYR A 47 5.36 -22.93 4.24
CA TYR A 47 5.88 -21.79 5.01
C TYR A 47 4.96 -21.50 6.18
N ASP A 48 5.43 -20.78 7.20
CA ASP A 48 4.57 -20.33 8.30
C ASP A 48 3.62 -19.23 7.83
N PHE A 49 4.15 -18.22 7.14
CA PHE A 49 3.40 -17.13 6.56
C PHE A 49 3.57 -17.06 5.05
N ILE A 50 2.46 -16.88 4.34
CA ILE A 50 2.46 -16.59 2.91
C ILE A 50 1.87 -15.20 2.69
N VAL A 51 2.69 -14.27 2.22
CA VAL A 51 2.28 -12.90 1.87
C VAL A 51 2.13 -12.80 0.37
N CYS A 52 0.91 -12.54 -0.08
CA CYS A 52 0.55 -12.44 -1.48
C CYS A 52 0.61 -10.99 -1.95
N GLY A 53 1.56 -10.67 -2.82
CA GLY A 53 1.83 -9.33 -3.36
C GLY A 53 2.91 -8.59 -2.60
N SER A 54 3.97 -8.17 -3.31
CA SER A 54 5.10 -7.41 -2.78
C SER A 54 4.91 -5.89 -2.83
N GLY A 55 3.67 -5.43 -2.96
CA GLY A 55 3.32 -4.00 -2.93
C GLY A 55 3.62 -3.34 -1.59
N SER A 56 3.17 -2.10 -1.40
CA SER A 56 3.47 -1.31 -0.21
C SER A 56 3.11 -2.03 1.10
N SER A 57 1.89 -2.58 1.20
CA SER A 57 1.45 -3.30 2.41
C SER A 57 2.15 -4.65 2.55
N GLY A 58 2.27 -5.43 1.47
CA GLY A 58 2.88 -6.76 1.52
C GLY A 58 4.36 -6.71 1.89
N SER A 59 5.10 -5.71 1.43
CA SER A 59 6.50 -5.50 1.81
C SER A 59 6.66 -5.24 3.31
N VAL A 60 5.80 -4.40 3.89
CA VAL A 60 5.81 -4.14 5.34
C VAL A 60 5.45 -5.40 6.12
N VAL A 61 4.38 -6.07 5.72
CA VAL A 61 3.87 -7.25 6.42
C VAL A 61 4.84 -8.43 6.34
N ALA A 62 5.48 -8.66 5.18
CA ALA A 62 6.45 -9.75 5.03
C ALA A 62 7.68 -9.56 5.93
N ARG A 63 8.14 -8.31 6.06
CA ARG A 63 9.28 -8.01 6.91
C ARG A 63 9.04 -8.36 8.38
N ARG A 64 7.87 -7.99 8.93
CA ARG A 64 7.62 -8.08 10.37
C ARG A 64 7.71 -9.51 10.93
N PRO A 65 7.03 -10.54 10.36
CA PRO A 65 7.26 -11.92 10.80
C PRO A 65 8.70 -12.40 10.55
N ALA A 66 9.35 -11.95 9.45
CA ALA A 66 10.71 -12.35 9.13
C ALA A 66 11.78 -11.78 10.10
N GLU A 67 11.41 -10.83 10.96
CA GLU A 67 12.29 -10.37 12.07
C GLU A 67 12.51 -11.48 13.11
N ASN A 68 11.56 -12.42 13.24
CA ASN A 68 11.73 -13.64 14.03
C ASN A 68 12.42 -14.73 13.18
N PRO A 69 13.67 -15.15 13.50
CA PRO A 69 14.41 -16.13 12.70
C PRO A 69 13.78 -17.52 12.65
N ASN A 70 12.89 -17.83 13.60
CA ASN A 70 12.22 -19.13 13.71
C ASN A 70 10.93 -19.22 12.89
N VAL A 71 10.61 -18.18 12.11
CA VAL A 71 9.39 -18.09 11.31
C VAL A 71 9.73 -18.03 9.83
N GLY A 72 9.27 -19.00 9.05
CA GLY A 72 9.43 -19.04 7.59
C GLY A 72 8.41 -18.16 6.87
N VAL A 73 8.88 -17.19 6.11
CA VAL A 73 8.02 -16.24 5.37
C VAL A 73 8.24 -16.37 3.87
N LEU A 74 7.13 -16.54 3.13
CA LEU A 74 7.11 -16.47 1.68
C LEU A 74 6.44 -15.16 1.23
N LEU A 75 7.14 -14.37 0.42
CA LEU A 75 6.59 -13.20 -0.27
C LEU A 75 6.47 -13.49 -1.77
N LEU A 76 5.25 -13.45 -2.30
CA LEU A 76 4.93 -13.72 -3.70
C LEU A 76 4.68 -12.43 -4.48
N GLU A 77 5.29 -12.32 -5.67
CA GLU A 77 5.06 -11.23 -6.61
C GLU A 77 4.76 -11.77 -8.01
N ALA A 78 3.73 -11.23 -8.65
CA ALA A 78 3.30 -11.66 -9.99
C ALA A 78 4.26 -11.24 -11.11
N SER A 79 5.09 -10.24 -10.89
CA SER A 79 6.03 -9.73 -11.87
C SER A 79 7.48 -9.80 -11.38
N GLY A 80 8.39 -9.13 -12.09
CA GLY A 80 9.82 -9.19 -11.84
C GLY A 80 10.40 -8.02 -11.07
N SER A 81 11.71 -7.85 -11.22
CA SER A 81 12.55 -6.86 -10.56
C SER A 81 12.15 -5.42 -10.83
N ASP A 82 12.38 -4.56 -9.83
CA ASP A 82 12.21 -3.11 -9.86
C ASP A 82 13.52 -2.35 -10.23
N GLU A 83 14.56 -3.05 -10.70
CA GLU A 83 15.89 -2.45 -10.96
C GLU A 83 15.99 -1.60 -12.24
N ALA A 84 14.97 -1.60 -13.08
CA ALA A 84 15.01 -0.81 -14.29
C ALA A 84 15.10 0.70 -14.03
N PRO A 85 15.90 1.46 -14.81
CA PRO A 85 16.07 2.90 -14.63
C PRO A 85 14.75 3.67 -14.58
N ILE A 86 13.74 3.32 -15.39
CA ILE A 86 12.41 3.97 -15.37
C ILE A 86 11.66 3.75 -14.04
N VAL A 87 12.07 2.79 -13.20
CA VAL A 87 11.53 2.56 -11.86
C VAL A 87 12.37 3.29 -10.82
N THR A 88 13.70 3.15 -10.90
CA THR A 88 14.62 3.63 -9.87
C THR A 88 14.88 5.14 -9.95
N GLU A 89 14.85 5.73 -11.14
CA GLU A 89 15.04 7.16 -11.34
C GLU A 89 13.72 7.91 -11.09
N ALA A 90 13.74 8.79 -10.10
CA ALA A 90 12.52 9.46 -9.63
C ALA A 90 11.83 10.29 -10.72
N ALA A 91 12.60 11.00 -11.54
CA ALA A 91 12.07 11.85 -12.61
C ALA A 91 11.32 11.09 -13.71
N ARG A 92 11.58 9.78 -13.85
CA ARG A 92 11.02 8.94 -14.91
C ARG A 92 9.76 8.18 -14.50
N TRP A 93 9.14 8.53 -13.38
CA TRP A 93 8.02 7.76 -12.84
C TRP A 93 6.84 7.60 -13.82
N VAL A 94 6.56 8.62 -14.62
CA VAL A 94 5.44 8.63 -15.58
C VAL A 94 5.64 7.60 -16.71
N GLU A 95 6.89 7.31 -17.07
CA GLU A 95 7.21 6.34 -18.12
C GLU A 95 6.82 4.90 -17.76
N ASN A 96 6.56 4.60 -16.48
CA ASN A 96 6.09 3.29 -16.06
C ASN A 96 4.62 3.01 -16.43
N LEU A 97 3.82 4.08 -16.59
CA LEU A 97 2.38 3.94 -16.83
C LEU A 97 2.12 3.33 -18.22
N GLY A 98 1.23 2.34 -18.27
CA GLY A 98 0.91 1.63 -19.50
C GLY A 98 2.00 0.64 -19.99
N THR A 99 3.11 0.46 -19.27
CA THR A 99 4.16 -0.52 -19.61
C THR A 99 3.85 -1.93 -19.08
N LYS A 100 4.80 -2.87 -19.24
CA LYS A 100 4.71 -4.21 -18.64
C LYS A 100 4.73 -4.20 -17.10
N ARG A 101 5.10 -3.08 -16.47
CA ARG A 101 5.11 -2.87 -15.02
C ARG A 101 3.81 -2.30 -14.48
N ASP A 102 2.84 -2.09 -15.34
CA ASP A 102 1.48 -1.67 -15.02
C ASP A 102 0.50 -2.78 -15.36
N TRP A 103 -0.46 -3.06 -14.48
CA TRP A 103 -1.54 -4.01 -14.74
C TRP A 103 -2.49 -3.53 -15.85
N LYS A 104 -2.45 -2.26 -16.22
CA LYS A 104 -3.23 -1.63 -17.30
C LYS A 104 -4.75 -1.85 -17.15
N PHE A 105 -5.24 -1.81 -15.93
CA PHE A 105 -6.69 -1.87 -15.74
C PHE A 105 -7.37 -0.68 -16.40
N VAL A 106 -8.57 -0.94 -16.90
CA VAL A 106 -9.43 0.10 -17.50
C VAL A 106 -10.79 0.03 -16.80
N GLY A 107 -11.26 1.17 -16.33
CA GLY A 107 -12.58 1.30 -15.75
C GLY A 107 -13.67 1.09 -16.82
N GLN A 108 -14.85 0.69 -16.40
CA GLN A 108 -16.01 0.67 -17.28
C GLN A 108 -16.36 2.09 -17.73
N PRO A 109 -16.97 2.27 -18.93
CA PRO A 109 -17.47 3.57 -19.36
C PRO A 109 -18.35 4.21 -18.27
N ASN A 110 -18.06 5.46 -17.94
CA ASN A 110 -18.77 6.18 -16.87
C ASN A 110 -19.65 7.28 -17.46
N PRO A 111 -20.98 7.25 -17.28
CA PRO A 111 -21.87 8.30 -17.77
C PRO A 111 -21.50 9.71 -17.30
N HIS A 112 -20.98 9.85 -16.05
CA HIS A 112 -20.52 11.14 -15.50
C HIS A 112 -19.23 11.65 -16.15
N LEU A 113 -18.56 10.82 -16.93
CA LEU A 113 -17.38 11.16 -17.73
C LEU A 113 -17.73 11.12 -19.24
N LYS A 114 -18.95 11.45 -19.60
CA LYS A 114 -19.44 11.40 -21.00
C LYS A 114 -19.19 10.05 -21.69
N GLY A 115 -19.31 8.96 -20.95
CA GLY A 115 -19.09 7.61 -21.43
C GLY A 115 -17.61 7.19 -21.57
N HIS A 116 -16.67 8.02 -21.16
CA HIS A 116 -15.24 7.66 -21.23
C HIS A 116 -14.86 6.62 -20.14
N SER A 117 -13.98 5.72 -20.53
CA SER A 117 -13.28 4.82 -19.65
C SER A 117 -11.99 5.44 -19.16
N MET A 118 -11.63 5.18 -17.89
CA MET A 118 -10.40 5.68 -17.30
C MET A 118 -9.35 4.58 -17.13
N PRO A 119 -8.08 4.83 -17.48
CA PRO A 119 -7.00 3.93 -17.09
C PRO A 119 -6.81 3.96 -15.56
N LEU A 120 -6.67 2.77 -14.97
CA LEU A 120 -6.43 2.57 -13.55
C LEU A 120 -5.07 1.90 -13.39
N SER A 121 -4.01 2.69 -13.45
CA SER A 121 -2.64 2.20 -13.36
C SER A 121 -2.35 1.64 -11.97
N MET A 122 -1.90 0.39 -11.92
CA MET A 122 -1.54 -0.36 -10.72
C MET A 122 -0.21 -1.06 -10.95
N GLY A 123 0.73 -0.92 -10.01
CA GLY A 123 2.06 -1.49 -10.15
C GLY A 123 2.07 -3.01 -10.26
N LYS A 124 2.76 -3.53 -11.28
CA LYS A 124 3.03 -4.94 -11.55
C LYS A 124 4.55 -5.15 -11.54
N VAL A 125 5.14 -5.09 -10.38
CA VAL A 125 6.60 -5.10 -10.17
C VAL A 125 6.87 -5.22 -8.67
N LEU A 126 8.05 -5.68 -8.24
CA LEU A 126 8.46 -5.60 -6.83
C LEU A 126 8.24 -4.19 -6.28
N GLY A 127 7.57 -4.11 -5.12
CA GLY A 127 7.14 -2.83 -4.52
C GLY A 127 5.78 -2.32 -5.01
N GLY A 128 5.19 -2.95 -6.03
CA GLY A 128 3.85 -2.64 -6.53
C GLY A 128 3.67 -1.16 -6.88
N GLY A 129 2.59 -0.55 -6.37
CA GLY A 129 2.30 0.87 -6.61
C GLY A 129 3.40 1.82 -6.12
N SER A 130 4.15 1.47 -5.07
CA SER A 130 5.26 2.30 -4.58
C SER A 130 6.45 2.38 -5.55
N SER A 131 6.52 1.45 -6.51
CA SER A 131 7.55 1.42 -7.55
C SER A 131 7.17 2.18 -8.83
N ILE A 132 5.89 2.58 -8.99
CA ILE A 132 5.44 3.31 -10.20
C ILE A 132 4.67 4.60 -9.91
N ASN A 133 4.34 4.89 -8.66
CA ASN A 133 3.61 6.12 -8.29
C ASN A 133 4.47 7.39 -8.43
N GLY A 134 3.85 8.57 -8.30
CA GLY A 134 4.50 9.87 -8.34
C GLY A 134 5.29 10.25 -7.08
N LEU A 135 5.73 9.29 -6.25
CA LEU A 135 6.66 9.46 -5.14
C LEU A 135 6.17 10.28 -3.94
N GLY A 136 5.05 10.96 -4.06
CA GLY A 136 4.51 11.79 -3.00
C GLY A 136 4.25 11.00 -1.71
N TRP A 137 4.53 11.64 -0.57
CA TRP A 137 4.23 11.13 0.75
C TRP A 137 3.13 11.93 1.41
N ALA A 138 1.99 11.29 1.66
CA ALA A 138 0.85 11.90 2.33
C ALA A 138 0.24 10.90 3.32
N ARG A 139 0.15 11.31 4.60
CA ARG A 139 -0.29 10.44 5.71
C ARG A 139 -1.80 10.35 5.89
N GLY A 140 -2.56 11.19 5.22
CA GLY A 140 -3.99 11.34 5.45
C GLY A 140 -4.30 12.27 6.63
N ARG A 141 -5.46 12.90 6.56
CA ARG A 141 -5.89 13.93 7.52
C ARG A 141 -6.43 13.31 8.80
N LYS A 142 -6.33 14.09 9.88
CA LYS A 142 -6.83 13.74 11.20
C LYS A 142 -8.31 13.30 11.17
N ASN A 143 -9.16 14.08 10.54
CA ASN A 143 -10.58 13.78 10.47
C ASN A 143 -10.90 12.48 9.70
N ALA A 144 -10.09 12.11 8.70
CA ALA A 144 -10.26 10.85 7.98
C ALA A 144 -9.92 9.63 8.87
N TRP A 145 -8.83 9.72 9.64
CA TRP A 145 -8.46 8.66 10.58
C TRP A 145 -9.44 8.53 11.73
N ASP A 146 -9.89 9.65 12.30
CA ASP A 146 -10.88 9.65 13.38
C ASP A 146 -12.23 9.09 12.87
N PHE A 147 -12.60 9.40 11.61
CA PHE A 147 -13.76 8.80 10.96
C PHE A 147 -13.61 7.26 10.82
N PHE A 148 -12.45 6.75 10.37
CA PHE A 148 -12.21 5.31 10.31
C PHE A 148 -12.29 4.63 11.68
N ALA A 149 -11.79 5.29 12.74
CA ALA A 149 -11.91 4.78 14.10
C ALA A 149 -13.38 4.67 14.53
N SER A 150 -14.17 5.72 14.26
CA SER A 150 -15.62 5.75 14.56
C SER A 150 -16.38 4.67 13.82
N GLU A 151 -16.20 4.56 12.50
CA GLU A 151 -16.93 3.58 11.66
C GLU A 151 -16.54 2.13 11.98
N SER A 152 -15.27 1.87 12.35
CA SER A 152 -14.82 0.52 12.68
C SER A 152 -15.02 0.13 14.13
N GLY A 153 -15.33 1.09 15.03
CA GLY A 153 -15.35 0.88 16.48
C GLY A 153 -13.97 0.62 17.10
N GLU A 154 -12.86 0.82 16.32
CA GLU A 154 -11.50 0.54 16.76
C GLU A 154 -10.71 1.84 17.00
N THR A 155 -10.49 2.21 18.25
CA THR A 155 -9.73 3.41 18.64
C THR A 155 -8.28 3.39 18.16
N ALA A 156 -7.69 2.19 17.95
CA ALA A 156 -6.35 2.04 17.39
C ALA A 156 -6.20 2.62 15.97
N ARG A 157 -7.32 2.94 15.31
CA ARG A 157 -7.36 3.57 13.98
C ARG A 157 -7.53 5.08 14.03
N ASN A 158 -7.64 5.70 15.21
CA ASN A 158 -7.72 7.15 15.31
C ASN A 158 -6.40 7.83 14.94
N TYR A 159 -6.46 9.13 14.67
CA TYR A 159 -5.30 9.90 14.24
C TYR A 159 -4.11 9.81 15.20
N ALA A 160 -4.35 9.92 16.51
CA ALA A 160 -3.28 9.88 17.50
C ALA A 160 -2.52 8.55 17.49
N SER A 161 -3.22 7.43 17.39
CA SER A 161 -2.63 6.09 17.31
C SER A 161 -1.85 5.89 16.01
N VAL A 162 -2.43 6.32 14.88
CA VAL A 162 -1.82 6.19 13.56
C VAL A 162 -0.64 7.14 13.41
N LEU A 163 -0.68 8.35 13.99
CA LEU A 163 0.45 9.28 14.00
C LEU A 163 1.69 8.67 14.67
N ASN A 164 1.51 7.94 15.77
CA ASN A 164 2.60 7.22 16.43
C ASN A 164 3.23 6.16 15.52
N ILE A 165 2.42 5.47 14.69
CA ILE A 165 2.92 4.52 13.70
C ILE A 165 3.72 5.26 12.63
N TYR A 166 3.18 6.34 12.08
CA TYR A 166 3.87 7.15 11.07
C TYR A 166 5.21 7.69 11.57
N ARG A 167 5.26 8.19 12.80
CA ARG A 167 6.51 8.67 13.41
C ARG A 167 7.56 7.57 13.54
N ARG A 168 7.17 6.35 13.90
CA ARG A 168 8.10 5.22 13.99
C ARG A 168 8.62 4.73 12.64
N MET A 169 7.83 4.84 11.59
CA MET A 169 8.23 4.35 10.27
C MET A 169 9.00 5.38 9.43
N GLU A 170 8.88 6.68 9.75
CA GLU A 170 9.45 7.78 8.97
C GLU A 170 10.90 8.09 9.37
N ASP A 171 11.71 8.40 8.37
CA ASP A 171 13.01 9.03 8.49
C ASP A 171 12.95 10.40 7.77
N TRP A 172 12.49 11.41 8.52
CA TRP A 172 12.27 12.76 8.00
C TRP A 172 13.58 13.55 7.92
N LEU A 173 13.91 14.03 6.73
CA LEU A 173 14.99 14.98 6.47
C LEU A 173 14.41 16.38 6.24
N GLY A 174 14.27 17.14 7.29
CA GLY A 174 13.76 18.51 7.28
C GLY A 174 13.74 19.13 8.67
N ALA A 175 13.03 20.24 8.83
CA ALA A 175 12.91 20.91 10.12
C ALA A 175 12.31 19.96 11.17
N SER A 176 12.87 20.03 12.38
CA SER A 176 12.44 19.16 13.49
C SER A 176 11.01 19.48 13.93
N ASP A 177 10.15 18.47 13.96
CA ASP A 177 8.83 18.50 14.58
C ASP A 177 8.60 17.16 15.28
N ALA A 178 9.16 17.02 16.48
CA ALA A 178 9.11 15.78 17.25
C ALA A 178 7.68 15.34 17.62
N THR A 179 6.70 16.22 17.51
CA THR A 179 5.29 15.88 17.77
C THR A 179 4.64 15.19 16.58
N ARG A 180 5.07 15.55 15.34
CA ARG A 180 4.42 15.08 14.10
C ARG A 180 5.32 14.27 13.18
N ARG A 181 6.64 14.48 13.25
CA ARG A 181 7.61 13.82 12.36
C ARG A 181 8.44 12.80 13.12
N GLY A 182 8.96 11.82 12.40
CA GLY A 182 9.84 10.80 12.94
C GLY A 182 11.19 10.77 12.24
N THR A 183 12.21 10.28 12.93
CA THR A 183 13.57 10.10 12.40
C THR A 183 14.05 8.68 12.66
N GLY A 184 14.94 8.17 11.82
CA GLY A 184 15.53 6.84 11.95
C GLY A 184 14.59 5.68 11.56
N GLY A 185 13.39 5.96 11.03
CA GLY A 185 12.51 4.94 10.49
C GLY A 185 12.95 4.45 9.10
N LEU A 186 12.24 3.48 8.56
CA LEU A 186 12.60 2.86 7.27
C LEU A 186 12.12 3.67 6.06
N VAL A 187 11.18 4.59 6.24
CA VAL A 187 10.62 5.39 5.16
C VAL A 187 11.28 6.75 5.14
N PHE A 188 12.30 6.90 4.32
CA PHE A 188 12.92 8.19 4.08
C PHE A 188 11.95 9.16 3.41
N VAL A 189 11.85 10.37 3.95
CA VAL A 189 10.98 11.44 3.46
C VAL A 189 11.70 12.78 3.54
N GLN A 190 11.57 13.58 2.51
CA GLN A 190 12.07 14.95 2.50
C GLN A 190 11.16 15.88 1.70
N SER A 191 11.28 17.17 1.88
CA SER A 191 10.78 18.13 0.90
C SER A 191 11.57 17.99 -0.40
N PRO A 192 10.95 18.20 -1.58
CA PRO A 192 11.69 18.14 -2.85
C PRO A 192 12.88 19.10 -2.80
N PRO A 193 14.13 18.65 -3.02
CA PRO A 193 15.31 19.52 -2.94
C PRO A 193 15.37 20.53 -4.09
N ASP A 194 14.78 20.20 -5.24
CA ASP A 194 14.70 21.05 -6.44
C ASP A 194 13.28 20.93 -7.03
N PRO A 195 12.29 21.61 -6.43
CA PRO A 195 10.91 21.53 -6.92
C PRO A 195 10.77 22.31 -8.23
N ASN A 196 9.97 21.77 -9.17
CA ASN A 196 9.60 22.52 -10.35
C ASN A 196 9.06 23.90 -9.95
N PRO A 197 9.50 25.01 -10.58
CA PRO A 197 9.12 26.37 -10.19
C PRO A 197 7.59 26.62 -10.14
N ILE A 198 6.82 25.84 -10.86
CA ILE A 198 5.35 25.90 -10.82
C ILE A 198 4.80 25.51 -9.45
N ALA A 199 5.46 24.60 -8.73
CA ALA A 199 4.95 24.12 -7.43
C ALA A 199 4.98 25.21 -6.34
N PRO A 200 6.10 25.92 -6.09
CA PRO A 200 6.10 27.06 -5.18
C PRO A 200 5.25 28.23 -5.69
N ALA A 201 5.15 28.46 -7.01
CA ALA A 201 4.28 29.48 -7.57
C ALA A 201 2.79 29.19 -7.28
N MET A 202 2.36 27.94 -7.35
CA MET A 202 1.00 27.55 -6.98
C MET A 202 0.73 27.76 -5.48
N VAL A 203 1.71 27.49 -4.62
CA VAL A 203 1.62 27.74 -3.18
C VAL A 203 1.50 29.24 -2.90
N GLU A 204 2.25 30.08 -3.61
CA GLU A 204 2.16 31.55 -3.50
C GLU A 204 0.82 32.05 -4.02
N GLY A 205 0.30 31.50 -5.12
CA GLY A 205 -1.05 31.77 -5.58
C GLY A 205 -2.12 31.41 -4.54
N ALA A 206 -1.95 30.33 -3.81
CA ALA A 206 -2.83 29.97 -2.71
C ALA A 206 -2.74 31.00 -1.55
N ARG A 207 -1.53 31.49 -1.24
CA ARG A 207 -1.31 32.57 -0.25
C ARG A 207 -2.05 33.85 -0.64
N SER A 208 -2.01 34.24 -1.90
CA SER A 208 -2.61 35.50 -2.39
C SER A 208 -4.13 35.55 -2.23
N ILE A 209 -4.79 34.38 -2.11
CA ILE A 209 -6.23 34.27 -1.83
C ILE A 209 -6.54 33.98 -0.36
N GLY A 210 -5.57 34.16 0.54
CA GLY A 210 -5.73 33.98 2.00
C GLY A 210 -5.75 32.53 2.48
N MET A 211 -5.32 31.56 1.65
CA MET A 211 -5.22 30.16 2.09
C MET A 211 -4.01 29.99 3.03
N PRO A 212 -4.16 29.26 4.15
CA PRO A 212 -3.03 28.94 5.03
C PRO A 212 -1.94 28.16 4.27
N ILE A 213 -0.67 28.54 4.49
CA ILE A 213 0.49 27.91 3.89
C ILE A 213 1.28 27.17 4.95
N PHE A 214 1.75 25.98 4.60
CA PHE A 214 2.52 25.10 5.48
C PHE A 214 3.82 24.65 4.80
N ASP A 215 4.86 24.40 5.60
CA ASP A 215 6.16 23.94 5.10
C ASP A 215 6.13 22.49 4.62
N SER A 216 5.17 21.70 5.11
CA SER A 216 5.00 20.28 4.77
C SER A 216 3.52 19.90 4.73
N ASN A 217 3.19 19.00 3.80
CA ASN A 217 1.87 18.40 3.74
C ASN A 217 1.63 17.31 4.82
N ASN A 218 2.63 16.90 5.59
CA ASN A 218 2.52 15.86 6.63
C ASN A 218 2.71 16.35 8.07
N GLY A 219 2.73 17.64 8.26
CA GLY A 219 2.80 18.26 9.58
C GLY A 219 1.42 18.74 10.03
N ARG A 220 1.39 19.98 10.48
CA ARG A 220 0.21 20.67 10.98
C ARG A 220 -0.94 20.73 9.96
N LEU A 221 -0.64 20.78 8.65
CA LEU A 221 -1.67 20.76 7.60
C LEU A 221 -2.61 19.56 7.70
N MET A 222 -2.15 18.40 8.20
CA MET A 222 -3.00 17.21 8.37
C MET A 222 -4.00 17.33 9.51
N GLU A 223 -3.81 18.26 10.44
CA GLU A 223 -4.64 18.50 11.60
C GLU A 223 -5.60 19.69 11.42
N ASP A 224 -5.18 20.69 10.66
CA ASP A 224 -5.93 21.92 10.42
C ASP A 224 -7.04 21.78 9.36
N GLY A 225 -7.84 22.83 9.21
CA GLY A 225 -8.99 22.89 8.30
C GLY A 225 -8.64 22.79 6.81
N GLY A 226 -7.39 22.96 6.43
CA GLY A 226 -6.89 22.92 5.06
C GLY A 226 -5.78 23.93 4.86
N GLY A 227 -5.17 23.91 3.66
CA GLY A 227 -4.09 24.79 3.30
C GLY A 227 -3.32 24.27 2.10
N ALA A 228 -2.23 24.94 1.77
CA ALA A 228 -1.33 24.54 0.69
C ALA A 228 0.10 24.33 1.20
N SER A 229 0.80 23.40 0.58
CA SER A 229 2.23 23.15 0.76
C SER A 229 2.77 22.44 -0.48
N VAL A 230 4.08 22.45 -0.66
CA VAL A 230 4.74 21.52 -1.59
C VAL A 230 4.69 20.11 -0.97
N MET A 231 4.45 19.10 -1.80
CA MET A 231 4.31 17.72 -1.35
C MET A 231 5.67 17.13 -0.97
N ASP A 232 5.77 16.52 0.20
CA ASP A 232 6.92 15.71 0.60
C ASP A 232 7.09 14.49 -0.30
N VAL A 233 8.32 14.05 -0.49
CA VAL A 233 8.65 12.98 -1.42
C VAL A 233 9.55 11.90 -0.79
N ARG A 234 9.43 10.67 -1.31
CA ARG A 234 10.28 9.52 -0.98
C ARG A 234 11.35 9.34 -2.04
N VAL A 235 12.23 10.32 -2.14
CA VAL A 235 13.34 10.37 -3.09
C VAL A 235 14.61 10.66 -2.31
N ARG A 236 15.67 9.91 -2.56
CA ARG A 236 17.02 10.20 -2.05
C ARG A 236 17.99 10.14 -3.21
N ASP A 237 18.81 11.17 -3.39
CA ASP A 237 19.83 11.24 -4.44
C ASP A 237 19.25 10.96 -5.85
N GLY A 238 18.09 11.55 -6.16
CA GLY A 238 17.37 11.35 -7.42
C GLY A 238 16.74 9.97 -7.60
N LYS A 239 16.90 9.07 -6.64
CA LYS A 239 16.40 7.70 -6.71
C LYS A 239 15.11 7.52 -5.90
N ARG A 240 14.19 6.73 -6.47
CA ARG A 240 12.99 6.26 -5.80
C ARG A 240 13.32 5.31 -4.67
N LEU A 241 12.73 5.54 -3.50
CA LEU A 241 12.73 4.58 -2.40
C LEU A 241 11.34 3.93 -2.31
N SER A 242 11.14 2.83 -3.04
CA SER A 242 9.92 2.04 -2.94
C SER A 242 9.84 1.36 -1.57
N VAL A 243 8.64 0.97 -1.14
CA VAL A 243 8.48 0.26 0.14
C VAL A 243 9.20 -1.09 0.12
N PHE A 244 9.26 -1.76 -1.02
CA PHE A 244 10.07 -2.98 -1.15
C PHE A 244 11.56 -2.69 -0.89
N ARG A 245 12.11 -1.64 -1.48
CA ARG A 245 13.53 -1.25 -1.32
C ARG A 245 13.89 -0.89 0.12
N THR A 246 12.95 -0.34 0.88
CA THR A 246 13.21 0.06 2.26
C THR A 246 12.90 -1.03 3.28
N TYR A 247 11.91 -1.87 3.05
CA TYR A 247 11.48 -2.89 4.02
C TYR A 247 12.05 -4.28 3.72
N VAL A 248 11.96 -4.76 2.49
CA VAL A 248 12.26 -6.16 2.15
C VAL A 248 13.68 -6.32 1.63
N PHE A 249 14.10 -5.48 0.70
CA PHE A 249 15.39 -5.61 0.02
C PHE A 249 16.57 -5.77 1.00
N PRO A 250 16.69 -4.98 2.10
CA PRO A 250 17.76 -5.15 3.09
C PRO A 250 17.68 -6.44 3.90
N TYR A 251 16.58 -7.19 3.76
CA TYR A 251 16.32 -8.45 4.48
C TYR A 251 16.36 -9.69 3.59
N MET A 252 16.64 -9.53 2.30
CA MET A 252 16.60 -10.66 1.35
C MET A 252 17.63 -11.75 1.64
N ASP A 253 18.71 -11.43 2.36
CA ASP A 253 19.74 -12.39 2.77
C ASP A 253 19.30 -13.27 3.97
N ARG A 254 18.22 -12.89 4.65
CA ARG A 254 17.73 -13.65 5.81
C ARG A 254 17.28 -15.05 5.38
N PRO A 255 17.72 -16.15 6.09
CA PRO A 255 17.40 -17.52 5.73
C PRO A 255 15.91 -17.86 5.79
N ASN A 256 15.16 -17.14 6.57
CA ASN A 256 13.74 -17.36 6.82
C ASN A 256 12.81 -16.50 5.95
N LEU A 257 13.34 -15.65 5.05
CA LEU A 257 12.54 -14.88 4.10
C LEU A 257 12.81 -15.36 2.67
N THR A 258 11.79 -15.86 1.99
CA THR A 258 11.83 -16.25 0.58
C THR A 258 10.99 -15.28 -0.23
N VAL A 259 11.60 -14.64 -1.23
CA VAL A 259 10.91 -13.74 -2.17
C VAL A 259 10.87 -14.42 -3.55
N VAL A 260 9.66 -14.64 -4.06
CA VAL A 260 9.47 -15.28 -5.37
C VAL A 260 8.76 -14.33 -6.32
N THR A 261 9.42 -14.02 -7.42
CA THR A 261 8.88 -13.21 -8.52
C THR A 261 8.29 -14.10 -9.61
N HIS A 262 7.48 -13.50 -10.50
CA HIS A 262 6.77 -14.22 -11.57
C HIS A 262 5.82 -15.30 -11.05
N ALA A 263 5.38 -15.19 -9.81
CA ALA A 263 4.45 -16.08 -9.12
C ALA A 263 3.08 -15.39 -8.96
N LEU A 264 2.17 -15.68 -9.86
CA LEU A 264 0.82 -15.12 -9.82
C LEU A 264 -0.08 -15.94 -8.88
N VAL A 265 -0.53 -15.36 -7.80
CA VAL A 265 -1.54 -15.97 -6.91
C VAL A 265 -2.88 -16.02 -7.65
N THR A 266 -3.41 -17.22 -7.83
CA THR A 266 -4.67 -17.46 -8.56
C THR A 266 -5.87 -17.56 -7.62
N LYS A 267 -5.72 -18.28 -6.51
CA LYS A 267 -6.76 -18.42 -5.47
C LYS A 267 -6.17 -18.91 -4.14
N LEU A 268 -6.98 -18.81 -3.09
CA LEU A 268 -6.73 -19.47 -1.81
C LEU A 268 -7.02 -20.96 -1.89
N THR A 269 -6.23 -21.77 -1.18
CA THR A 269 -6.56 -23.14 -0.85
C THR A 269 -7.31 -23.13 0.47
N LEU A 270 -8.53 -23.68 0.47
CA LEU A 270 -9.43 -23.67 1.62
C LEU A 270 -9.69 -25.10 2.10
N GLU A 271 -9.71 -25.27 3.41
CA GLU A 271 -10.27 -26.42 4.10
C GLU A 271 -11.49 -25.95 4.90
N GLY A 272 -12.69 -26.31 4.43
CA GLY A 272 -13.91 -25.67 4.92
C GLY A 272 -13.86 -24.14 4.72
N LYS A 273 -13.84 -23.39 5.81
CA LYS A 273 -13.72 -21.91 5.81
C LYS A 273 -12.33 -21.41 6.20
N ARG A 274 -11.38 -22.31 6.45
CA ARG A 274 -10.01 -21.97 6.81
C ARG A 274 -9.14 -21.86 5.56
N ALA A 275 -8.41 -20.77 5.41
CA ALA A 275 -7.36 -20.65 4.40
C ALA A 275 -6.11 -21.41 4.91
N ILE A 276 -5.72 -22.46 4.17
CA ILE A 276 -4.57 -23.31 4.48
C ILE A 276 -3.39 -23.10 3.53
N GLY A 277 -3.52 -22.22 2.56
CA GLY A 277 -2.48 -21.94 1.59
C GLY A 277 -2.98 -21.18 0.37
N VAL A 278 -2.18 -21.22 -0.68
CA VAL A 278 -2.46 -20.57 -1.95
C VAL A 278 -2.16 -21.48 -3.13
N GLU A 279 -2.85 -21.22 -4.23
CA GLU A 279 -2.50 -21.72 -5.55
C GLU A 279 -1.85 -20.59 -6.35
N ILE A 280 -0.72 -20.89 -6.99
CA ILE A 280 0.04 -19.95 -7.81
C ILE A 280 0.25 -20.50 -9.21
N ALA A 281 0.26 -19.62 -10.20
CA ALA A 281 0.82 -19.88 -11.51
C ALA A 281 2.28 -19.44 -11.50
N PHE A 282 3.20 -20.39 -11.60
CA PHE A 282 4.63 -20.20 -11.51
C PHE A 282 5.36 -21.17 -12.46
N ASP A 283 6.28 -20.65 -13.25
CA ASP A 283 7.08 -21.41 -14.22
C ASP A 283 6.22 -22.30 -15.15
N GLY A 284 5.15 -21.70 -15.69
CA GLY A 284 4.21 -22.39 -16.60
C GLY A 284 3.34 -23.47 -15.95
N LYS A 285 3.40 -23.65 -14.64
CA LYS A 285 2.68 -24.67 -13.88
C LYS A 285 1.83 -24.07 -12.79
N ILE A 286 0.77 -24.80 -12.40
CA ILE A 286 0.00 -24.49 -11.20
C ILE A 286 0.62 -25.25 -10.04
N GLN A 287 0.97 -24.51 -8.98
CA GLN A 287 1.57 -25.07 -7.77
C GLN A 287 0.73 -24.66 -6.55
N ARG A 288 0.74 -25.52 -5.53
CA ARG A 288 0.07 -25.23 -4.24
C ARG A 288 1.12 -25.15 -3.15
N ILE A 289 0.98 -24.13 -2.31
CA ILE A 289 1.87 -23.85 -1.19
C ILE A 289 1.01 -23.76 0.07
N THR A 290 1.41 -24.46 1.11
CA THR A 290 0.68 -24.52 2.39
C THR A 290 1.23 -23.49 3.37
N ALA A 291 0.33 -22.83 4.09
CA ALA A 291 0.66 -21.94 5.20
C ALA A 291 0.42 -22.66 6.53
N GLY A 292 1.44 -22.72 7.38
CA GLY A 292 1.33 -23.28 8.72
C GLY A 292 0.54 -22.39 9.67
N LEU A 293 0.73 -21.07 9.56
CA LEU A 293 0.10 -20.09 10.43
C LEU A 293 -0.93 -19.22 9.69
N GLU A 294 -0.52 -18.45 8.66
CA GLU A 294 -1.42 -17.48 8.04
C GLU A 294 -1.12 -17.22 6.55
N VAL A 295 -2.19 -16.95 5.78
CA VAL A 295 -2.12 -16.40 4.43
C VAL A 295 -2.58 -14.94 4.47
N ILE A 296 -1.75 -14.03 3.98
CA ILE A 296 -1.99 -12.59 4.00
C ILE A 296 -2.15 -12.08 2.57
N LEU A 297 -3.34 -11.58 2.23
CA LEU A 297 -3.62 -11.00 0.92
C LEU A 297 -3.27 -9.50 0.90
N SER A 298 -2.23 -9.15 0.16
CA SER A 298 -1.73 -7.79 -0.06
C SER A 298 -1.66 -7.44 -1.56
N LEU A 299 -2.62 -7.96 -2.34
CA LEU A 299 -2.63 -7.90 -3.80
C LEU A 299 -3.17 -6.56 -4.36
N GLY A 300 -3.44 -5.58 -3.48
CA GLY A 300 -4.02 -4.30 -3.84
C GLY A 300 -5.54 -4.34 -4.06
N ALA A 301 -6.12 -3.18 -4.33
CA ALA A 301 -7.56 -2.98 -4.34
C ALA A 301 -8.30 -3.77 -5.44
N MET A 302 -7.62 -4.12 -6.53
CA MET A 302 -8.23 -4.85 -7.65
C MET A 302 -8.05 -6.36 -7.55
N HIS A 303 -6.84 -6.84 -7.19
CA HIS A 303 -6.57 -8.28 -7.17
C HIS A 303 -6.99 -8.95 -5.88
N THR A 304 -6.96 -8.30 -4.73
CA THR A 304 -7.42 -8.88 -3.46
C THR A 304 -8.88 -9.34 -3.57
N PRO A 305 -9.86 -8.51 -3.97
CA PRO A 305 -11.22 -8.98 -4.16
C PRO A 305 -11.36 -10.01 -5.28
N LYS A 306 -10.57 -9.91 -6.36
CA LYS A 306 -10.55 -10.90 -7.42
C LYS A 306 -10.18 -12.29 -6.89
N VAL A 307 -9.08 -12.38 -6.15
CA VAL A 307 -8.61 -13.65 -5.57
C VAL A 307 -9.62 -14.20 -4.55
N LEU A 308 -10.23 -13.34 -3.72
CA LEU A 308 -11.31 -13.77 -2.81
C LEU A 308 -12.51 -14.35 -3.58
N ILE A 309 -12.98 -13.70 -4.64
CA ILE A 309 -14.08 -14.18 -5.50
C ILE A 309 -13.73 -15.53 -6.12
N LEU A 310 -12.53 -15.66 -6.70
CA LEU A 310 -12.04 -16.92 -7.27
C LEU A 310 -11.87 -18.03 -6.22
N SER A 311 -11.72 -17.64 -4.94
CA SER A 311 -11.66 -18.53 -3.79
C SER A 311 -13.02 -18.80 -3.16
N ARG A 312 -14.14 -18.47 -3.86
CA ARG A 312 -15.53 -18.72 -3.42
C ARG A 312 -15.98 -17.84 -2.23
N ILE A 313 -15.32 -16.69 -2.05
CA ILE A 313 -15.58 -15.74 -0.96
C ILE A 313 -16.07 -14.43 -1.57
N GLY A 314 -17.31 -14.02 -1.27
CA GLY A 314 -17.85 -12.81 -1.84
C GLY A 314 -19.37 -12.68 -1.74
N ASP A 315 -19.93 -11.78 -2.55
CA ASP A 315 -21.38 -11.66 -2.70
C ASP A 315 -21.98 -12.90 -3.34
N GLN A 316 -22.98 -13.48 -2.71
CA GLN A 316 -23.57 -14.74 -3.12
C GLN A 316 -24.25 -14.67 -4.49
N ALA A 317 -24.94 -13.57 -4.80
CA ALA A 317 -25.62 -13.42 -6.08
C ALA A 317 -24.60 -13.28 -7.22
N LYS A 318 -23.53 -12.51 -6.98
CA LYS A 318 -22.43 -12.34 -7.92
C LYS A 318 -21.68 -13.65 -8.18
N LEU A 319 -21.36 -14.40 -7.12
CA LEU A 319 -20.68 -15.70 -7.25
C LEU A 319 -21.54 -16.70 -8.04
N ARG A 320 -22.85 -16.81 -7.75
CA ARG A 320 -23.77 -17.67 -8.47
C ARG A 320 -23.88 -17.31 -9.96
N ARG A 321 -23.96 -16.01 -10.28
CA ARG A 321 -23.98 -15.53 -11.67
C ARG A 321 -22.71 -15.92 -12.44
N LEU A 322 -21.57 -16.03 -11.74
CA LEU A 322 -20.29 -16.45 -12.32
C LEU A 322 -20.11 -17.98 -12.32
N GLY A 323 -21.09 -18.77 -11.87
CA GLY A 323 -20.98 -20.22 -11.75
C GLY A 323 -20.02 -20.68 -10.64
N ILE A 324 -19.70 -19.80 -9.67
CA ILE A 324 -18.75 -20.08 -8.59
C ILE A 324 -19.52 -20.51 -7.35
N PRO A 325 -19.26 -21.72 -6.79
CA PRO A 325 -19.88 -22.16 -5.54
C PRO A 325 -19.49 -21.25 -4.37
N VAL A 326 -20.43 -20.96 -3.47
CA VAL A 326 -20.19 -20.08 -2.31
C VAL A 326 -19.66 -20.89 -1.14
N VAL A 327 -18.47 -20.54 -0.63
CA VAL A 327 -17.92 -21.04 0.64
C VAL A 327 -18.20 -20.06 1.76
N GLN A 328 -17.96 -18.77 1.51
CA GLN A 328 -18.23 -17.73 2.50
C GLN A 328 -18.92 -16.53 1.83
N ARG A 329 -20.11 -16.19 2.35
CA ARG A 329 -20.80 -14.97 1.96
C ARG A 329 -20.14 -13.76 2.63
N LEU A 330 -19.58 -12.86 1.81
CA LEU A 330 -19.04 -11.57 2.21
C LEU A 330 -19.44 -10.52 1.15
N PRO A 331 -20.61 -9.89 1.28
CA PRO A 331 -21.16 -9.02 0.23
C PRO A 331 -20.32 -7.77 -0.04
N GLY A 332 -19.49 -7.32 0.92
CA GLY A 332 -18.60 -6.18 0.74
C GLY A 332 -17.37 -6.43 -0.16
N VAL A 333 -17.08 -7.69 -0.52
CA VAL A 333 -15.91 -8.01 -1.36
C VAL A 333 -16.09 -7.44 -2.77
N GLY A 334 -15.17 -6.56 -3.16
CA GLY A 334 -15.19 -5.87 -4.46
C GLY A 334 -16.26 -4.79 -4.58
N GLN A 335 -16.85 -4.36 -3.47
CA GLN A 335 -17.74 -3.21 -3.38
C GLN A 335 -16.97 -1.98 -2.90
N ASN A 336 -17.52 -0.79 -3.14
CA ASN A 336 -17.00 0.49 -2.61
C ASN A 336 -15.53 0.79 -2.98
N GLY A 337 -15.04 0.24 -4.08
CA GLY A 337 -13.77 0.65 -4.67
C GLY A 337 -13.88 2.06 -5.21
N ALA A 338 -13.90 3.06 -4.32
CA ALA A 338 -13.87 4.46 -4.72
C ALA A 338 -12.47 4.80 -5.23
N PRO A 339 -12.32 5.16 -6.51
CA PRO A 339 -11.03 5.63 -6.98
C PRO A 339 -10.77 7.00 -6.37
N THR A 340 -9.71 7.10 -5.59
CA THR A 340 -9.15 8.36 -5.03
C THR A 340 -8.92 9.43 -6.13
N LYS A 341 -8.93 9.03 -7.39
CA LYS A 341 -8.73 9.89 -8.57
C LYS A 341 -9.94 10.75 -8.95
N THR A 342 -11.14 10.44 -8.46
CA THR A 342 -12.35 11.19 -8.83
C THR A 342 -12.32 12.64 -8.33
N HIS A 343 -11.69 12.89 -7.17
CA HIS A 343 -11.55 14.24 -6.61
C HIS A 343 -10.62 15.14 -7.46
N THR A 344 -9.48 14.61 -7.86
CA THR A 344 -8.50 15.38 -8.67
C THR A 344 -9.06 15.71 -10.04
N LEU A 345 -9.84 14.81 -10.65
CA LEU A 345 -10.48 15.03 -11.95
C LEU A 345 -11.62 16.05 -11.87
N ASN A 346 -12.40 16.04 -10.80
CA ASN A 346 -13.44 17.05 -10.59
C ASN A 346 -12.84 18.45 -10.39
N MET A 347 -11.68 18.57 -9.75
CA MET A 347 -10.94 19.83 -9.65
C MET A 347 -10.41 20.29 -11.02
N LEU A 348 -9.80 19.40 -11.80
CA LEU A 348 -9.30 19.70 -13.15
C LEU A 348 -10.44 20.10 -14.10
N HIS A 349 -11.59 19.44 -14.02
CA HIS A 349 -12.75 19.78 -14.84
C HIS A 349 -13.30 21.18 -14.51
N ARG A 350 -13.36 21.56 -13.25
CA ARG A 350 -13.78 22.89 -12.83
C ARG A 350 -12.79 23.98 -13.24
N LEU A 351 -11.50 23.71 -13.22
CA LEU A 351 -10.44 24.61 -13.69
C LEU A 351 -10.51 24.83 -15.21
N ILE A 352 -10.81 23.78 -15.99
CA ILE A 352 -10.94 23.84 -17.47
C ILE A 352 -12.22 24.57 -17.88
N ASP A 353 -13.32 24.37 -17.13
CA ASP A 353 -14.61 24.99 -17.42
C ASP A 353 -14.73 26.46 -16.94
N GLY A 354 -13.68 27.02 -16.33
CA GLY A 354 -13.66 28.41 -15.81
C GLY A 354 -14.67 28.70 -14.69
N LYS A 355 -15.21 27.67 -14.05
CA LYS A 355 -16.16 27.84 -12.95
C LYS A 355 -15.42 28.10 -11.65
N PRO A 356 -15.88 29.05 -10.81
CA PRO A 356 -15.26 29.31 -9.53
C PRO A 356 -15.24 28.03 -8.67
N ILE A 357 -14.11 27.77 -8.05
CA ILE A 357 -13.95 26.69 -7.07
C ILE A 357 -14.67 27.14 -5.82
N GLU A 358 -15.95 26.78 -5.67
CA GLU A 358 -16.60 26.92 -4.39
C GLU A 358 -15.88 26.05 -3.35
N PRO A 359 -15.64 26.54 -2.12
CA PRO A 359 -15.14 25.73 -1.04
C PRO A 359 -16.06 24.52 -0.93
N LEU A 360 -15.50 23.32 -1.09
CA LEU A 360 -16.23 22.07 -0.88
C LEU A 360 -16.71 22.06 0.58
N ALA A 361 -17.95 22.49 0.80
CA ALA A 361 -18.66 22.11 2.00
C ALA A 361 -18.68 20.57 1.99
N VAL A 362 -17.89 19.97 2.87
CA VAL A 362 -17.88 18.52 3.09
C VAL A 362 -19.23 18.16 3.68
N LYS A 363 -20.23 18.01 2.82
CA LYS A 363 -21.41 17.22 3.16
C LYS A 363 -20.91 15.79 3.26
N SER A 364 -20.80 15.29 4.49
CA SER A 364 -20.49 13.89 4.74
C SER A 364 -21.39 13.04 3.83
N PRO A 365 -20.85 12.12 3.04
CA PRO A 365 -21.70 11.19 2.30
C PRO A 365 -22.41 10.33 3.35
N ARG A 366 -23.71 10.52 3.51
CA ARG A 366 -24.54 9.52 4.19
C ARG A 366 -24.41 8.25 3.36
N LEU A 367 -23.71 7.25 3.90
CA LEU A 367 -23.75 5.89 3.41
C LEU A 367 -25.20 5.44 3.41
N ARG A 368 -25.87 5.49 2.24
CA ARG A 368 -27.11 4.74 2.04
C ARG A 368 -26.72 3.30 1.82
N THR A 369 -27.02 2.47 2.78
CA THR A 369 -27.11 1.02 2.62
C THR A 369 -28.19 0.72 1.57
N TYR A 370 -27.78 0.21 0.42
CA TYR A 370 -28.63 -0.52 -0.51
C TYR A 370 -28.18 -1.98 -0.55
#